data_2e9dc02e136038328f5c52f005d548ab
#
_entry.id   2e9dc02e136038328f5c52f005d548ab
#
_cell.length_a   1.000
_cell.length_b   1.000
_cell.length_c   1.000
_cell.angle_alpha   90.00
_cell.angle_beta   90.00
_cell.angle_gamma   90.00
#
_symmetry.space_group_name_H-M   'P 1'
#
loop_
_entity.id
_entity.type
_entity.pdbx_description
1 polymer ?
#
loop_
_entity_poly.entity_id
_entity_poly.type
_entity_poly.pdbx_seq_one_letter_code
_entity_poly.pdbx_strand_id
1 'polypeptide(L)'
;VAELGNSNIVSRGASVIALEANYAILTGLITSTTNELSAQDNNYSVLTTDIASNRSQSGILINTDGQVIGLSLQDFNPAEENNTLTAVSISDLSPVIEKLESGADVPYIGITCTTVTEKIANRYNIPKGVYIKQVTMDSPAFVSGLQSGDVIVAVNNTEVSNVSAYNTQLMKQKPEDTCNLKVKRKGSNGYTEITCQVKIGVMN
;
A
#
# COMPACT_ATOMS: atom_id res chain seq x y z
N VAL A 1 -3.22 23.42 -11.85
CA VAL A 1 -2.58 22.36 -11.05
C VAL A 1 -3.68 21.65 -10.31
N ALA A 2 -3.72 20.31 -10.36
CA ALA A 2 -4.68 19.52 -9.62
C ALA A 2 -4.35 19.57 -8.11
N GLU A 3 -5.36 19.76 -7.28
CA GLU A 3 -5.22 19.69 -5.83
C GLU A 3 -5.45 18.26 -5.36
N LEU A 4 -4.52 17.71 -4.55
CA LEU A 4 -4.68 16.40 -3.93
C LEU A 4 -5.54 16.55 -2.67
N GLY A 5 -6.61 15.77 -2.60
CA GLY A 5 -7.49 15.68 -1.46
C GLY A 5 -7.01 14.65 -0.42
N ASN A 6 -7.76 14.55 0.67
CA ASN A 6 -7.52 13.54 1.69
C ASN A 6 -8.51 12.38 1.53
N SER A 7 -8.07 11.28 0.91
CA SER A 7 -8.91 10.10 0.71
C SER A 7 -9.15 9.28 1.98
N ASN A 8 -8.39 9.50 3.07
CA ASN A 8 -8.60 8.81 4.35
C ASN A 8 -9.89 9.23 5.08
N ILE A 9 -10.45 10.40 4.72
CA ILE A 9 -11.72 10.90 5.30
C ILE A 9 -12.93 10.62 4.41
N VAL A 10 -12.71 10.05 3.22
CA VAL A 10 -13.79 9.71 2.30
C VAL A 10 -14.64 8.59 2.90
N SER A 11 -15.94 8.80 2.93
CA SER A 11 -16.90 7.85 3.49
C SER A 11 -17.75 7.21 2.39
N ARG A 12 -18.29 6.03 2.71
CA ARG A 12 -19.31 5.37 1.89
C ARG A 12 -20.51 6.28 1.69
N GLY A 13 -21.00 6.39 0.46
CA GLY A 13 -22.09 7.29 0.06
C GLY A 13 -21.63 8.70 -0.34
N ALA A 14 -20.34 9.01 -0.26
CA ALA A 14 -19.81 10.28 -0.76
C ALA A 14 -19.96 10.37 -2.28
N SER A 15 -20.39 11.53 -2.78
CA SER A 15 -20.49 11.83 -4.22
C SER A 15 -19.09 12.03 -4.81
N VAL A 16 -18.88 11.48 -5.99
CA VAL A 16 -17.61 11.55 -6.70
C VAL A 16 -17.81 11.77 -8.20
N ILE A 17 -16.80 12.33 -8.83
CA ILE A 17 -16.71 12.54 -10.27
C ILE A 17 -15.48 11.80 -10.78
N ALA A 18 -15.65 10.95 -11.78
CA ALA A 18 -14.55 10.32 -12.48
C ALA A 18 -14.24 11.07 -13.78
N LEU A 19 -12.98 11.38 -13.99
CA LEU A 19 -12.45 11.91 -15.24
C LEU A 19 -11.59 10.84 -15.87
N GLU A 20 -12.06 10.23 -16.94
CA GLU A 20 -11.35 9.17 -17.65
C GLU A 20 -10.40 9.74 -18.71
N ALA A 21 -9.38 8.97 -19.08
CA ALA A 21 -8.38 9.36 -20.08
C ALA A 21 -8.98 9.63 -21.47
N ASN A 22 -10.16 9.08 -21.79
CA ASN A 22 -10.92 9.37 -23.03
C ASN A 22 -11.75 10.66 -22.96
N TYR A 23 -11.56 11.49 -21.92
CA TYR A 23 -12.32 12.71 -21.62
C TYR A 23 -13.78 12.46 -21.19
N ALA A 24 -14.18 11.23 -20.88
CA ALA A 24 -15.47 10.99 -20.27
C ALA A 24 -15.52 11.53 -18.84
N ILE A 25 -16.65 12.15 -18.49
CA ILE A 25 -16.95 12.63 -17.15
C ILE A 25 -18.14 11.82 -16.65
N LEU A 26 -17.90 11.05 -15.58
CA LEU A 26 -18.90 10.19 -14.98
C LEU A 26 -19.11 10.60 -13.52
N THR A 27 -20.30 10.42 -13.01
CA THR A 27 -20.63 10.75 -11.61
C THR A 27 -21.22 9.53 -10.91
N GLY A 28 -20.95 9.40 -9.62
CA GLY A 28 -21.47 8.31 -8.82
C GLY A 28 -21.16 8.49 -7.35
N LEU A 29 -21.29 7.40 -6.61
CA LEU A 29 -21.09 7.35 -5.16
C LEU A 29 -19.99 6.34 -4.80
N ILE A 30 -19.28 6.61 -3.72
CA ILE A 30 -18.40 5.62 -3.08
C ILE A 30 -19.26 4.50 -2.47
N THR A 31 -19.01 3.28 -2.89
CA THR A 31 -19.69 2.08 -2.38
C THR A 31 -18.86 1.32 -1.35
N SER A 32 -17.52 1.39 -1.44
CA SER A 32 -16.60 0.78 -0.47
C SER A 32 -15.29 1.56 -0.37
N THR A 33 -14.73 1.57 0.85
CA THR A 33 -13.41 2.12 1.16
C THR A 33 -12.53 1.09 1.90
N THR A 34 -12.97 -0.19 1.96
CA THR A 34 -12.33 -1.23 2.77
C THR A 34 -11.54 -2.24 1.96
N ASN A 35 -11.54 -2.11 0.64
CA ASN A 35 -10.76 -2.96 -0.25
C ASN A 35 -9.29 -2.51 -0.23
N GLU A 36 -8.38 -3.48 -0.34
CA GLU A 36 -6.94 -3.23 -0.38
C GLU A 36 -6.33 -3.87 -1.63
N LEU A 37 -5.39 -3.18 -2.22
CA LEU A 37 -4.52 -3.67 -3.28
C LEU A 37 -3.14 -3.93 -2.68
N SER A 38 -2.73 -5.20 -2.66
CA SER A 38 -1.37 -5.56 -2.24
C SER A 38 -0.39 -5.26 -3.38
N ALA A 39 0.61 -4.44 -3.07
CA ALA A 39 1.74 -4.16 -3.94
C ALA A 39 3.05 -4.54 -3.25
N GLN A 40 4.17 -4.32 -3.94
CA GLN A 40 5.48 -4.48 -3.32
C GLN A 40 5.70 -3.39 -2.27
N ASP A 41 6.13 -3.83 -1.09
CA ASP A 41 6.45 -3.00 0.07
C ASP A 41 5.28 -2.14 0.62
N ASN A 42 4.07 -2.28 0.06
CA ASN A 42 2.90 -1.52 0.51
C ASN A 42 1.58 -2.23 0.24
N ASN A 43 0.53 -1.78 0.92
CA ASN A 43 -0.87 -2.04 0.57
C ASN A 43 -1.55 -0.69 0.37
N TYR A 44 -2.28 -0.57 -0.73
CA TYR A 44 -3.02 0.63 -1.06
C TYR A 44 -4.51 0.41 -0.80
N SER A 45 -5.14 1.37 -0.17
CA SER A 45 -6.60 1.40 -0.02
C SER A 45 -7.25 1.64 -1.38
N VAL A 46 -8.35 0.94 -1.64
CA VAL A 46 -9.09 1.05 -2.90
C VAL A 46 -10.48 1.62 -2.62
N LEU A 47 -10.78 2.72 -3.29
CA LEU A 47 -12.10 3.31 -3.36
C LEU A 47 -12.90 2.61 -4.45
N THR A 48 -14.03 2.00 -4.10
CA THR A 48 -14.95 1.40 -5.06
C THR A 48 -16.16 2.30 -5.24
N THR A 49 -16.63 2.45 -6.49
CA THR A 49 -17.78 3.30 -6.82
C THR A 49 -18.93 2.47 -7.42
N ASP A 50 -20.08 3.09 -7.62
CA ASP A 50 -21.19 2.56 -8.42
C ASP A 50 -21.11 2.98 -9.90
N ILE A 51 -20.08 3.72 -10.30
CA ILE A 51 -19.85 4.15 -11.67
C ILE A 51 -19.53 2.92 -12.53
N ALA A 52 -20.34 2.68 -13.56
CA ALA A 52 -20.03 1.66 -14.55
C ALA A 52 -18.77 2.06 -15.34
N SER A 53 -17.79 1.20 -15.38
CA SER A 53 -16.52 1.44 -16.10
C SER A 53 -16.17 0.29 -17.00
N ASN A 54 -15.70 0.62 -18.20
CA ASN A 54 -14.99 -0.33 -19.04
C ASN A 54 -13.56 -0.45 -18.51
N ARG A 55 -13.13 -1.63 -18.09
CA ARG A 55 -11.83 -1.96 -17.45
C ARG A 55 -10.58 -1.46 -18.19
N SER A 56 -10.72 -0.87 -19.35
CA SER A 56 -9.62 -0.47 -20.23
C SER A 56 -9.18 0.99 -20.07
N GLN A 57 -9.66 1.72 -19.08
CA GLN A 57 -9.39 3.15 -18.99
C GLN A 57 -8.85 3.55 -17.63
N SER A 58 -7.73 4.27 -17.67
CA SER A 58 -7.19 5.00 -16.52
C SER A 58 -7.88 6.35 -16.37
N GLY A 59 -7.87 6.90 -15.17
CA GLY A 59 -8.48 8.19 -14.88
C GLY A 59 -8.20 8.67 -13.46
N ILE A 60 -8.84 9.75 -13.09
CA ILE A 60 -8.80 10.29 -11.74
C ILE A 60 -10.20 10.33 -11.15
N LEU A 61 -10.28 10.11 -9.85
CA LEU A 61 -11.49 10.28 -9.06
C LEU A 61 -11.35 11.56 -8.23
N ILE A 62 -12.34 12.46 -8.37
CA ILE A 62 -12.36 13.73 -7.64
C ILE A 62 -13.58 13.82 -6.74
N ASN A 63 -13.44 14.55 -5.63
CA ASN A 63 -14.55 14.88 -4.72
C ASN A 63 -15.35 16.08 -5.24
N THR A 64 -16.41 16.45 -4.54
CA THR A 64 -17.25 17.61 -4.88
C THR A 64 -16.54 18.96 -4.73
N ASP A 65 -15.41 19.00 -4.04
CA ASP A 65 -14.59 20.20 -3.87
C ASP A 65 -13.56 20.35 -5.00
N GLY A 66 -13.54 19.43 -5.97
CA GLY A 66 -12.61 19.42 -7.10
C GLY A 66 -11.23 18.85 -6.80
N GLN A 67 -11.05 18.21 -5.65
CA GLN A 67 -9.77 17.62 -5.24
C GLN A 67 -9.67 16.17 -5.70
N VAL A 68 -8.48 15.75 -6.13
CA VAL A 68 -8.19 14.37 -6.53
C VAL A 68 -8.11 13.49 -5.27
N ILE A 69 -8.98 12.48 -5.20
CA ILE A 69 -9.05 11.53 -4.08
C ILE A 69 -8.59 10.11 -4.47
N GLY A 70 -8.43 9.83 -5.76
CA GLY A 70 -7.95 8.52 -6.21
C GLY A 70 -7.49 8.50 -7.66
N LEU A 71 -6.66 7.51 -7.98
CA LEU A 71 -6.24 7.18 -9.33
C LEU A 71 -6.84 5.85 -9.75
N SER A 72 -7.59 5.85 -10.86
CA SER A 72 -8.05 4.62 -11.51
C SER A 72 -7.01 4.19 -12.53
N LEU A 73 -6.47 2.99 -12.34
CA LEU A 73 -5.43 2.41 -13.18
C LEU A 73 -5.97 1.13 -13.81
N GLN A 74 -5.79 0.99 -15.11
CA GLN A 74 -6.29 -0.14 -15.91
C GLN A 74 -5.87 -1.50 -15.35
N ASP A 75 -4.61 -1.62 -14.94
CA ASP A 75 -4.02 -2.88 -14.48
C ASP A 75 -4.29 -3.17 -12.99
N PHE A 76 -4.91 -2.24 -12.28
CA PHE A 76 -5.17 -2.32 -10.83
C PHE A 76 -6.66 -2.31 -10.49
N ASN A 77 -7.45 -3.09 -11.19
CA ASN A 77 -8.86 -3.26 -10.83
C ASN A 77 -9.04 -4.57 -10.04
N PRO A 78 -9.09 -4.54 -8.69
CA PRO A 78 -9.22 -5.73 -7.87
C PRO A 78 -10.60 -6.40 -7.97
N ALA A 79 -11.57 -5.74 -8.57
CA ALA A 79 -12.92 -6.26 -8.71
C ALA A 79 -13.08 -7.01 -10.06
N GLU A 80 -12.58 -8.23 -10.13
CA GLU A 80 -12.77 -9.08 -11.32
C GLU A 80 -14.24 -9.35 -11.66
N GLU A 81 -15.16 -9.19 -10.70
CA GLU A 81 -16.58 -9.54 -10.84
C GLU A 81 -17.52 -8.35 -11.10
N ASN A 82 -17.11 -7.11 -10.83
CA ASN A 82 -17.98 -5.95 -10.97
C ASN A 82 -17.39 -4.97 -11.98
N ASN A 83 -18.13 -4.68 -13.07
CA ASN A 83 -17.80 -3.64 -14.05
C ASN A 83 -17.97 -2.23 -13.46
N THR A 84 -17.45 -1.98 -12.26
CA THR A 84 -17.49 -0.70 -11.59
C THR A 84 -16.11 -0.07 -11.48
N LEU A 85 -16.05 1.25 -11.56
CA LEU A 85 -14.80 2.00 -11.43
C LEU A 85 -14.26 1.88 -10.00
N THR A 86 -12.98 1.48 -9.93
CA THR A 86 -12.20 1.48 -8.69
C THR A 86 -11.01 2.40 -8.83
N ALA A 87 -10.60 3.02 -7.73
CA ALA A 87 -9.47 3.92 -7.70
C ALA A 87 -8.57 3.65 -6.48
N VAL A 88 -7.27 3.68 -6.69
CA VAL A 88 -6.29 3.65 -5.59
C VAL A 88 -6.32 4.98 -4.86
N SER A 89 -6.36 4.92 -3.54
CA SER A 89 -6.39 6.07 -2.63
C SER A 89 -5.22 7.02 -2.88
N ILE A 90 -5.52 8.30 -3.11
CA ILE A 90 -4.47 9.30 -3.35
C ILE A 90 -3.60 9.54 -2.11
N SER A 91 -4.16 9.42 -0.90
CA SER A 91 -3.41 9.58 0.35
C SER A 91 -2.34 8.51 0.54
N ASP A 92 -2.57 7.30 0.04
CA ASP A 92 -1.58 6.22 0.10
C ASP A 92 -0.51 6.38 -0.99
N LEU A 93 -0.82 7.07 -2.08
CA LEU A 93 0.11 7.35 -3.19
C LEU A 93 0.95 8.61 -2.94
N SER A 94 0.48 9.54 -2.10
CA SER A 94 1.17 10.83 -1.86
C SER A 94 2.66 10.70 -1.55
N PRO A 95 3.13 9.76 -0.69
CA PRO A 95 4.56 9.63 -0.41
C PRO A 95 5.39 9.23 -1.64
N VAL A 96 4.81 8.43 -2.54
CA VAL A 96 5.46 8.05 -3.80
C VAL A 96 5.47 9.22 -4.77
N ILE A 97 4.35 9.94 -4.89
CA ILE A 97 4.22 11.14 -5.74
C ILE A 97 5.25 12.20 -5.32
N GLU A 98 5.37 12.50 -4.02
CA GLU A 98 6.35 13.46 -3.49
C GLU A 98 7.80 13.07 -3.83
N LYS A 99 8.13 11.76 -3.77
CA LYS A 99 9.44 11.25 -4.19
C LYS A 99 9.67 11.50 -5.68
N LEU A 100 8.72 11.14 -6.52
CA LEU A 100 8.82 11.32 -7.97
C LEU A 100 8.89 12.79 -8.38
N GLU A 101 8.11 13.67 -7.75
CA GLU A 101 8.16 15.12 -7.99
C GLU A 101 9.51 15.74 -7.62
N SER A 102 10.12 15.26 -6.55
CA SER A 102 11.47 15.72 -6.13
C SER A 102 12.61 15.09 -6.94
N GLY A 103 12.31 14.18 -7.88
CA GLY A 103 13.31 13.40 -8.61
C GLY A 103 14.08 12.43 -7.73
N ALA A 104 13.56 12.09 -6.57
CA ALA A 104 14.18 11.12 -5.66
C ALA A 104 13.70 9.71 -5.95
N ASP A 105 14.60 8.75 -5.79
CA ASP A 105 14.29 7.33 -5.93
C ASP A 105 13.30 6.85 -4.87
N VAL A 106 12.43 5.92 -5.26
CA VAL A 106 11.51 5.25 -4.35
C VAL A 106 12.23 4.07 -3.68
N PRO A 107 12.38 4.07 -2.34
CA PRO A 107 13.04 2.99 -1.63
C PRO A 107 12.27 1.68 -1.75
N TYR A 108 13.00 0.58 -1.88
CA TYR A 108 12.47 -0.74 -2.17
C TYR A 108 13.21 -1.82 -1.40
N ILE A 109 12.48 -2.79 -0.84
CA ILE A 109 13.09 -4.01 -0.29
C ILE A 109 12.57 -5.30 -0.92
N GLY A 110 11.38 -5.32 -1.51
CA GLY A 110 10.84 -6.42 -2.30
C GLY A 110 10.07 -7.46 -1.50
N ILE A 111 9.10 -7.02 -0.71
CA ILE A 111 8.17 -7.91 -0.01
C ILE A 111 6.72 -7.64 -0.41
N THR A 112 5.89 -8.68 -0.35
CA THR A 112 4.44 -8.52 -0.28
C THR A 112 4.01 -8.80 1.15
N CYS A 113 3.23 -7.92 1.74
CA CYS A 113 2.95 -7.98 3.17
C CYS A 113 1.48 -7.66 3.51
N THR A 114 1.11 -7.85 4.76
CA THR A 114 -0.24 -7.49 5.26
C THR A 114 -0.16 -7.15 6.76
N THR A 115 -1.11 -6.36 7.23
CA THR A 115 -1.22 -6.02 8.64
C THR A 115 -1.77 -7.19 9.45
N VAL A 116 -1.08 -7.56 10.55
CA VAL A 116 -1.63 -8.46 11.56
C VAL A 116 -2.47 -7.64 12.53
N THR A 117 -3.77 -7.60 12.28
CA THR A 117 -4.72 -6.92 13.18
C THR A 117 -4.82 -7.65 14.53
N GLU A 118 -5.33 -6.96 15.55
CA GLU A 118 -5.53 -7.56 16.88
C GLU A 118 -6.38 -8.84 16.83
N LYS A 119 -7.43 -8.84 16.02
CA LYS A 119 -8.29 -10.01 15.83
C LYS A 119 -7.53 -11.21 15.25
N ILE A 120 -6.65 -10.96 14.27
CA ILE A 120 -5.81 -11.99 13.65
C ILE A 120 -4.75 -12.47 14.65
N ALA A 121 -4.08 -11.54 15.33
CA ALA A 121 -3.06 -11.84 16.35
C ALA A 121 -3.60 -12.81 17.42
N ASN A 122 -4.76 -12.48 17.98
CA ASN A 122 -5.39 -13.29 19.03
C ASN A 122 -5.90 -14.64 18.51
N ARG A 123 -6.44 -14.69 17.29
CA ARG A 123 -7.02 -15.91 16.72
C ARG A 123 -5.95 -16.95 16.36
N TYR A 124 -4.81 -16.49 15.83
CA TYR A 124 -3.77 -17.37 15.29
C TYR A 124 -2.48 -17.39 16.11
N ASN A 125 -2.46 -16.67 17.23
CA ASN A 125 -1.27 -16.52 18.10
C ASN A 125 -0.04 -16.03 17.31
N ILE A 126 -0.25 -14.99 16.48
CA ILE A 126 0.76 -14.33 15.63
C ILE A 126 1.07 -12.96 16.27
N PRO A 127 2.34 -12.54 16.36
CA PRO A 127 2.68 -11.20 16.83
C PRO A 127 2.00 -10.11 15.99
N LYS A 128 1.58 -9.00 16.63
CA LYS A 128 1.14 -7.80 15.90
C LYS A 128 2.29 -7.21 15.10
N GLY A 129 2.01 -6.66 13.92
CA GLY A 129 3.00 -6.08 13.04
C GLY A 129 2.67 -6.30 11.57
N VAL A 130 3.68 -6.34 10.75
CA VAL A 130 3.59 -6.50 9.29
C VAL A 130 4.03 -7.92 8.91
N TYR A 131 3.07 -8.75 8.54
CA TYR A 131 3.31 -10.14 8.13
C TYR A 131 3.80 -10.18 6.69
N ILE A 132 4.95 -10.79 6.45
CA ILE A 132 5.51 -11.01 5.12
C ILE A 132 4.81 -12.20 4.49
N LYS A 133 4.03 -11.96 3.44
CA LYS A 133 3.38 -13.01 2.63
C LYS A 133 4.38 -13.64 1.68
N GLN A 134 5.17 -12.81 1.00
CA GLN A 134 6.12 -13.24 -0.01
C GLN A 134 7.35 -12.34 -0.01
N VAL A 135 8.50 -12.90 -0.33
CA VAL A 135 9.76 -12.19 -0.59
C VAL A 135 10.09 -12.39 -2.06
N THR A 136 10.33 -11.30 -2.77
CA THR A 136 10.72 -11.33 -4.19
C THR A 136 12.15 -11.89 -4.31
N MET A 137 12.34 -12.82 -5.24
CA MET A 137 13.65 -13.41 -5.51
C MET A 137 14.65 -12.31 -5.93
N ASP A 138 15.89 -12.43 -5.47
CA ASP A 138 16.98 -11.48 -5.73
C ASP A 138 16.74 -10.04 -5.22
N SER A 139 15.68 -9.81 -4.44
CA SER A 139 15.42 -8.53 -3.81
C SER A 139 16.33 -8.26 -2.61
N PRO A 140 16.44 -7.00 -2.14
CA PRO A 140 17.12 -6.66 -0.89
C PRO A 140 16.65 -7.48 0.32
N ALA A 141 15.35 -7.71 0.42
CA ALA A 141 14.76 -8.56 1.48
C ALA A 141 15.24 -10.01 1.38
N PHE A 142 15.28 -10.57 0.16
CA PHE A 142 15.77 -11.92 -0.06
C PHE A 142 17.25 -12.06 0.34
N VAL A 143 18.09 -11.15 -0.12
CA VAL A 143 19.54 -11.14 0.19
C VAL A 143 19.80 -10.98 1.69
N SER A 144 18.96 -10.23 2.41
CA SER A 144 19.07 -10.04 3.86
C SER A 144 18.59 -11.23 4.70
N GLY A 145 18.02 -12.26 4.06
CA GLY A 145 17.51 -13.46 4.73
C GLY A 145 16.12 -13.30 5.36
N LEU A 146 15.34 -12.29 4.95
CA LEU A 146 13.92 -12.22 5.27
C LEU A 146 13.16 -13.37 4.61
N GLN A 147 12.11 -13.86 5.26
CA GLN A 147 11.36 -15.02 4.82
C GLN A 147 9.85 -14.76 4.88
N SER A 148 9.11 -15.46 4.01
CA SER A 148 7.65 -15.55 4.17
C SER A 148 7.33 -16.14 5.56
N GLY A 149 6.37 -15.54 6.25
CA GLY A 149 6.02 -15.88 7.62
C GLY A 149 6.69 -15.04 8.70
N ASP A 150 7.69 -14.23 8.38
CA ASP A 150 8.23 -13.24 9.30
C ASP A 150 7.20 -12.14 9.57
N VAL A 151 7.24 -11.58 10.79
CA VAL A 151 6.43 -10.43 11.16
C VAL A 151 7.36 -9.27 11.52
N ILE A 152 7.39 -8.23 10.68
CA ILE A 152 8.16 -7.01 10.95
C ILE A 152 7.48 -6.26 12.09
N VAL A 153 8.24 -5.96 13.14
CA VAL A 153 7.76 -5.25 14.34
C VAL A 153 8.43 -3.91 14.53
N ALA A 154 9.60 -3.68 13.92
CA ALA A 154 10.25 -2.38 13.92
C ALA A 154 11.12 -2.18 12.67
N VAL A 155 11.24 -0.92 12.26
CA VAL A 155 12.14 -0.43 11.21
C VAL A 155 13.14 0.49 11.89
N ASN A 156 14.42 0.14 11.86
CA ASN A 156 15.46 0.73 12.70
C ASN A 156 15.02 0.62 14.19
N ASN A 157 14.85 1.74 14.87
CA ASN A 157 14.41 1.75 16.27
C ASN A 157 12.94 2.18 16.43
N THR A 158 12.20 2.28 15.33
CA THR A 158 10.79 2.70 15.35
C THR A 158 9.88 1.50 15.23
N GLU A 159 9.02 1.27 16.21
CA GLU A 159 8.01 0.21 16.16
C GLU A 159 6.99 0.45 15.06
N VAL A 160 6.60 -0.62 14.38
CA VAL A 160 5.56 -0.60 13.33
C VAL A 160 4.52 -1.66 13.63
N SER A 161 3.25 -1.23 13.65
CA SER A 161 2.12 -2.10 13.98
C SER A 161 1.25 -2.48 12.78
N ASN A 162 1.47 -1.83 11.63
CA ASN A 162 0.71 -2.04 10.40
C ASN A 162 1.55 -1.64 9.17
N VAL A 163 1.05 -1.99 7.98
CA VAL A 163 1.73 -1.73 6.70
C VAL A 163 1.92 -0.24 6.45
N SER A 164 0.96 0.61 6.80
CA SER A 164 1.08 2.06 6.60
C SER A 164 2.23 2.66 7.45
N ALA A 165 2.33 2.26 8.73
CA ALA A 165 3.44 2.68 9.60
C ALA A 165 4.79 2.18 9.07
N TYR A 166 4.86 0.93 8.61
CA TYR A 166 6.04 0.36 7.99
C TYR A 166 6.44 1.14 6.73
N ASN A 167 5.50 1.37 5.81
CA ASN A 167 5.75 2.11 4.57
C ASN A 167 6.24 3.53 4.86
N THR A 168 5.63 4.22 5.83
CA THR A 168 6.08 5.56 6.28
C THR A 168 7.55 5.53 6.72
N GLN A 169 8.02 4.48 7.40
CA GLN A 169 9.42 4.38 7.80
C GLN A 169 10.33 3.98 6.64
N LEU A 170 9.86 3.12 5.73
CA LEU A 170 10.60 2.74 4.53
C LEU A 170 10.83 3.96 3.62
N MET A 171 9.81 4.78 3.40
CA MET A 171 9.89 6.00 2.56
C MET A 171 10.88 7.06 3.09
N LYS A 172 11.27 7.00 4.36
CA LYS A 172 12.32 7.85 4.94
C LYS A 172 13.74 7.37 4.62
N GLN A 173 13.89 6.13 4.21
CA GLN A 173 15.19 5.56 3.86
C GLN A 173 15.65 6.07 2.49
N LYS A 174 16.96 6.01 2.26
CA LYS A 174 17.52 6.29 0.94
C LYS A 174 18.03 4.99 0.33
N PRO A 175 17.98 4.84 -0.98
CA PRO A 175 18.68 3.75 -1.65
C PRO A 175 20.15 3.68 -1.21
N GLU A 176 20.70 2.48 -1.15
CA GLU A 176 22.03 2.15 -0.67
C GLU A 176 22.23 2.22 0.86
N ASP A 177 21.35 2.90 1.61
CA ASP A 177 21.39 2.87 3.08
C ASP A 177 21.09 1.47 3.62
N THR A 178 21.64 1.16 4.80
CA THR A 178 21.32 -0.07 5.51
C THR A 178 20.23 0.21 6.56
N CYS A 179 19.14 -0.54 6.45
CA CYS A 179 18.01 -0.48 7.37
C CYS A 179 17.97 -1.75 8.24
N ASN A 180 17.81 -1.59 9.55
CA ASN A 180 17.66 -2.71 10.48
C ASN A 180 16.17 -3.02 10.65
N LEU A 181 15.73 -4.19 10.19
CA LEU A 181 14.38 -4.68 10.39
C LEU A 181 14.36 -5.68 11.55
N LYS A 182 13.64 -5.36 12.63
CA LYS A 182 13.34 -6.33 13.67
C LYS A 182 12.13 -7.13 13.24
N VAL A 183 12.30 -8.44 13.15
CA VAL A 183 11.25 -9.37 12.76
C VAL A 183 11.05 -10.43 13.84
N LYS A 184 9.82 -10.91 13.97
CA LYS A 184 9.50 -12.10 14.74
C LYS A 184 9.31 -13.27 13.79
N ARG A 185 10.18 -14.26 13.91
CA ARG A 185 10.18 -15.48 13.10
C ARG A 185 9.64 -16.65 13.90
N LYS A 186 8.76 -17.44 13.31
CA LYS A 186 8.19 -18.62 13.94
C LYS A 186 9.19 -19.76 13.92
N GLY A 187 9.58 -20.25 15.11
CA GLY A 187 10.36 -21.45 15.31
C GLY A 187 9.54 -22.57 15.97
N SER A 188 10.19 -23.68 16.34
CA SER A 188 9.55 -24.82 17.01
C SER A 188 8.91 -24.47 18.36
N ASN A 189 9.50 -23.51 19.09
CA ASN A 189 9.09 -23.12 20.44
C ASN A 189 8.36 -21.77 20.48
N GLY A 190 7.84 -21.30 19.33
CA GLY A 190 7.16 -20.00 19.22
C GLY A 190 7.92 -18.97 18.40
N TYR A 191 7.57 -17.70 18.56
CA TYR A 191 8.20 -16.59 17.83
C TYR A 191 9.46 -16.10 18.55
N THR A 192 10.55 -15.97 17.81
CA THR A 192 11.81 -15.36 18.28
C THR A 192 12.07 -14.07 17.51
N GLU A 193 12.66 -13.09 18.17
CA GLU A 193 13.04 -11.82 17.55
C GLU A 193 14.41 -11.96 16.88
N ILE A 194 14.49 -11.52 15.63
CA ILE A 194 15.68 -11.51 14.78
C ILE A 194 15.83 -10.11 14.20
N THR A 195 17.05 -9.62 14.07
CA THR A 195 17.35 -8.39 13.34
C THR A 195 17.99 -8.73 12.00
N CYS A 196 17.34 -8.32 10.91
CA CYS A 196 17.86 -8.42 9.56
C CYS A 196 18.36 -7.05 9.09
N GLN A 197 19.58 -6.99 8.58
CA GLN A 197 20.15 -5.79 7.96
C GLN A 197 19.83 -5.81 6.47
N VAL A 198 18.99 -4.89 6.03
CA VAL A 198 18.54 -4.80 4.65
C VAL A 198 19.17 -3.59 3.98
N LYS A 199 19.89 -3.80 2.90
CA LYS A 199 20.39 -2.72 2.04
C LYS A 199 19.24 -2.26 1.15
N ILE A 200 18.82 -0.99 1.27
CA ILE A 200 17.68 -0.46 0.53
C ILE A 200 18.00 -0.36 -0.96
N GLY A 201 17.13 -0.93 -1.78
CA GLY A 201 17.18 -0.83 -3.24
C GLY A 201 16.33 0.31 -3.78
N VAL A 202 16.26 0.38 -5.10
CA VAL A 202 15.40 1.31 -5.86
C VAL A 202 14.28 0.50 -6.51
N MET A 203 13.06 1.02 -6.45
CA MET A 203 11.93 0.48 -7.21
C MET A 203 12.11 0.92 -8.68
N ASN A 204 12.25 -0.04 -9.59
CA ASN A 204 12.37 0.17 -11.04
C ASN A 204 11.02 0.03 -11.72
#